data_3ac9c3f63a273fd3b4484da982ff10ee
#
_entry.id   3ac9c3f63a273fd3b4484da982ff10ee
#
_cell.length_a   1.000
_cell.length_b   1.000
_cell.length_c   1.000
_cell.angle_alpha   90.00
_cell.angle_beta   90.00
_cell.angle_gamma   90.00
#
_symmetry.space_group_name_H-M   'P 1'
#
loop_
_entity.id
_entity.type
_entity.pdbx_description
1 polymer ?
#
loop_
_entity_poly.entity_id
_entity_poly.type
_entity_poly.pdbx_seq_one_letter_code
_entity_poly.pdbx_strand_id
1 'polypeptide(L)'
;CSFANETVPAAERKLSKSMCPLVKSSYGFAVEDKCPFFHFADLVIGETTCDGKKKMYEMMAEFKPVFVMELPNSQSQKSMEFWKQEIIRTKEYLEEFFQVIITDEKMKAAIHLGNRIRKSLLRLCEVMKLEPAPVLGGDIQKIVSGSKYRFDFETTPEVVDQITDQILEEYYQGTMLEPRPRILITGCPIGGDSLKVIRAIEDHGGVVVALENCSGVKTLDRMIDEEDPDIYGAIARRYLSTGCSIMTPNDNRIELIGRIIDEYH
;
A
#
# COMPACT_ATOMS: atom_id res chain seq x y z
N CYS A 1 -8.07 1.58 -8.80
CA CYS A 1 -7.58 1.51 -10.18
C CYS A 1 -6.67 2.67 -10.51
N SER A 2 -5.49 2.39 -10.98
CA SER A 2 -4.46 3.33 -11.43
C SER A 2 -3.39 2.55 -12.19
N PHE A 3 -2.33 3.20 -12.65
CA PHE A 3 -1.23 2.58 -13.40
C PHE A 3 -1.56 2.13 -14.83
N ALA A 4 -2.64 2.63 -15.45
CA ALA A 4 -2.91 2.40 -16.85
C ALA A 4 -2.80 3.72 -17.64
N ASN A 5 -2.11 3.67 -18.77
CA ASN A 5 -1.95 4.83 -19.64
C ASN A 5 -3.21 5.12 -20.46
N GLU A 6 -4.03 4.12 -20.71
CA GLU A 6 -5.23 4.24 -21.55
C GLU A 6 -6.28 5.22 -21.03
N THR A 7 -6.35 5.44 -19.70
CA THR A 7 -7.31 6.36 -19.07
C THR A 7 -6.78 7.80 -18.94
N VAL A 8 -5.49 8.03 -19.16
CA VAL A 8 -4.84 9.35 -19.07
C VAL A 8 -5.44 10.39 -20.02
N PRO A 9 -5.74 10.09 -21.29
CA PRO A 9 -6.34 11.06 -22.21
C PRO A 9 -7.69 11.59 -21.75
N ALA A 10 -8.52 10.76 -21.10
CA ALA A 10 -9.80 11.19 -20.54
C ALA A 10 -9.59 12.18 -19.38
N ALA A 11 -8.61 11.91 -18.52
CA ALA A 11 -8.26 12.81 -17.43
C ALA A 11 -7.73 14.15 -17.92
N GLU A 12 -6.93 14.17 -18.98
CA GLU A 12 -6.32 15.40 -19.52
C GLU A 12 -7.33 16.38 -20.17
N ARG A 13 -8.58 15.99 -20.32
CA ARG A 13 -9.67 16.91 -20.69
C ARG A 13 -10.00 17.91 -19.59
N LYS A 14 -9.73 17.57 -18.33
CA LYS A 14 -10.02 18.40 -17.15
C LYS A 14 -8.77 18.71 -16.31
N LEU A 15 -7.82 17.77 -16.21
CA LEU A 15 -6.59 17.92 -15.44
C LEU A 15 -5.45 18.42 -16.33
N SER A 16 -4.53 19.19 -15.73
CA SER A 16 -3.32 19.64 -16.43
C SER A 16 -2.48 18.45 -16.93
N LYS A 17 -1.92 18.60 -18.13
CA LYS A 17 -0.98 17.63 -18.71
C LYS A 17 0.27 17.42 -17.86
N SER A 18 0.71 18.45 -17.11
CA SER A 18 1.85 18.39 -16.20
C SER A 18 1.58 17.64 -14.89
N MET A 19 0.31 17.28 -14.63
CA MET A 19 -0.04 16.54 -13.41
C MET A 19 0.52 15.12 -13.42
N CYS A 20 0.81 14.59 -12.22
CA CYS A 20 1.33 13.24 -12.02
C CYS A 20 0.53 12.18 -12.81
N PRO A 21 1.18 11.30 -13.57
CA PRO A 21 0.51 10.24 -14.33
C PRO A 21 -0.38 9.32 -13.49
N LEU A 22 0.01 9.03 -12.23
CA LEU A 22 -0.81 8.21 -11.33
C LEU A 22 -2.13 8.90 -10.97
N VAL A 23 -2.08 10.21 -10.71
CA VAL A 23 -3.29 11.02 -10.44
C VAL A 23 -4.19 11.06 -11.67
N LYS A 24 -3.61 11.32 -12.86
CA LYS A 24 -4.37 11.32 -14.12
C LYS A 24 -5.00 9.98 -14.41
N SER A 25 -4.24 8.89 -14.25
CA SER A 25 -4.77 7.53 -14.45
C SER A 25 -5.93 7.24 -13.50
N SER A 26 -5.79 7.53 -12.20
CA SER A 26 -6.86 7.30 -11.22
C SER A 26 -8.13 8.09 -11.55
N TYR A 27 -7.99 9.36 -11.91
CA TYR A 27 -9.11 10.21 -12.30
C TYR A 27 -9.74 9.72 -13.62
N GLY A 28 -8.91 9.32 -14.59
CA GLY A 28 -9.38 8.78 -15.86
C GLY A 28 -10.21 7.52 -15.72
N PHE A 29 -9.84 6.61 -14.80
CA PHE A 29 -10.66 5.45 -14.47
C PHE A 29 -12.03 5.83 -13.91
N ALA A 30 -12.10 6.89 -13.10
CA ALA A 30 -13.38 7.41 -12.59
C ALA A 30 -14.25 8.02 -13.70
N VAL A 31 -13.64 8.86 -14.56
CA VAL A 31 -14.34 9.54 -15.67
C VAL A 31 -14.90 8.55 -16.68
N GLU A 32 -14.15 7.48 -16.99
CA GLU A 32 -14.54 6.47 -18.00
C GLU A 32 -15.32 5.31 -17.41
N ASP A 33 -15.56 5.33 -16.08
CA ASP A 33 -16.24 4.25 -15.34
C ASP A 33 -15.62 2.85 -15.59
N LYS A 34 -14.29 2.81 -15.75
CA LYS A 34 -13.55 1.56 -16.04
C LYS A 34 -13.05 0.83 -14.79
N CYS A 35 -13.19 1.42 -13.61
CA CYS A 35 -12.76 0.81 -12.36
C CYS A 35 -13.93 0.14 -11.65
N PRO A 36 -13.98 -1.20 -11.54
CA PRO A 36 -15.08 -1.87 -10.85
C PRO A 36 -15.19 -1.46 -9.37
N PHE A 37 -14.06 -1.23 -8.70
CA PHE A 37 -14.06 -0.74 -7.31
C PHE A 37 -14.68 0.66 -7.20
N PHE A 38 -14.37 1.56 -8.11
CA PHE A 38 -14.98 2.89 -8.13
C PHE A 38 -16.46 2.81 -8.51
N HIS A 39 -16.80 1.97 -9.49
CA HIS A 39 -18.18 1.78 -9.95
C HIS A 39 -19.11 1.34 -8.82
N PHE A 40 -18.72 0.30 -8.08
CA PHE A 40 -19.53 -0.28 -7.01
C PHE A 40 -19.38 0.39 -5.64
N ALA A 41 -18.41 1.29 -5.46
CA ALA A 41 -18.23 2.01 -4.20
C ALA A 41 -19.34 3.06 -4.01
N ASP A 42 -19.86 3.19 -2.80
CA ASP A 42 -20.81 4.23 -2.42
C ASP A 42 -20.11 5.53 -2.02
N LEU A 43 -18.86 5.42 -1.57
CA LEU A 43 -18.04 6.50 -1.04
C LEU A 43 -16.57 6.34 -1.47
N VAL A 44 -15.92 7.45 -1.72
CA VAL A 44 -14.45 7.52 -1.89
C VAL A 44 -13.84 8.20 -0.67
N ILE A 45 -12.87 7.54 -0.04
CA ILE A 45 -12.06 8.14 1.02
C ILE A 45 -10.69 8.45 0.44
N GLY A 46 -10.25 9.69 0.58
CA GLY A 46 -8.97 10.17 0.12
C GLY A 46 -8.16 10.84 1.22
N GLU A 47 -6.87 11.01 1.01
CA GLU A 47 -6.01 11.74 1.93
C GLU A 47 -5.19 12.81 1.19
N THR A 48 -4.85 13.89 1.88
CA THR A 48 -4.17 15.07 1.31
C THR A 48 -2.66 14.84 1.11
N THR A 49 -2.27 13.72 0.46
CA THR A 49 -0.86 13.38 0.25
C THR A 49 -0.11 14.32 -0.69
N CYS A 50 -0.79 14.95 -1.66
CA CYS A 50 -0.20 15.96 -2.53
C CYS A 50 -1.28 16.83 -3.17
N ASP A 51 -0.90 17.98 -3.71
CA ASP A 51 -1.85 18.94 -4.32
C ASP A 51 -2.60 18.33 -5.51
N GLY A 52 -1.94 17.48 -6.30
CA GLY A 52 -2.59 16.77 -7.38
C GLY A 52 -3.73 15.87 -6.91
N LYS A 53 -3.52 15.12 -5.82
CA LYS A 53 -4.57 14.28 -5.22
C LYS A 53 -5.71 15.11 -4.64
N LYS A 54 -5.41 16.20 -3.94
CA LYS A 54 -6.46 17.09 -3.41
C LYS A 54 -7.41 17.57 -4.52
N LYS A 55 -6.84 18.04 -5.64
CA LYS A 55 -7.64 18.47 -6.80
C LYS A 55 -8.36 17.29 -7.47
N MET A 56 -7.75 16.14 -7.55
CA MET A 56 -8.40 14.94 -8.07
C MET A 56 -9.64 14.57 -7.25
N TYR A 57 -9.55 14.56 -5.91
CA TYR A 57 -10.68 14.25 -5.05
C TYR A 57 -11.80 15.28 -5.13
N GLU A 58 -11.47 16.58 -5.19
CA GLU A 58 -12.44 17.64 -5.42
C GLU A 58 -13.24 17.40 -6.71
N MET A 59 -12.56 17.01 -7.79
CA MET A 59 -13.21 16.73 -9.07
C MET A 59 -13.93 15.37 -9.09
N MET A 60 -13.47 14.37 -8.34
CA MET A 60 -14.17 13.08 -8.17
C MET A 60 -15.50 13.27 -7.44
N ALA A 61 -15.63 14.28 -6.59
CA ALA A 61 -16.87 14.61 -5.92
C ALA A 61 -18.03 14.98 -6.87
N GLU A 62 -17.74 15.28 -8.15
CA GLU A 62 -18.76 15.43 -9.19
C GLU A 62 -19.48 14.10 -9.53
N PHE A 63 -18.84 12.95 -9.26
CA PHE A 63 -19.35 11.63 -9.63
C PHE A 63 -19.87 10.83 -8.44
N LYS A 64 -19.22 10.94 -7.27
CA LYS A 64 -19.53 10.19 -6.06
C LYS A 64 -19.24 11.03 -4.82
N PRO A 65 -19.88 10.72 -3.67
CA PRO A 65 -19.46 11.28 -2.39
C PRO A 65 -17.97 11.02 -2.13
N VAL A 66 -17.26 12.07 -1.72
CA VAL A 66 -15.82 11.98 -1.38
C VAL A 66 -15.61 12.55 0.00
N PHE A 67 -15.00 11.76 0.88
CA PHE A 67 -14.52 12.21 2.18
C PHE A 67 -12.99 12.33 2.13
N VAL A 68 -12.45 13.49 2.51
CA VAL A 68 -11.01 13.75 2.48
C VAL A 68 -10.47 13.89 3.90
N MET A 69 -9.50 13.03 4.23
CA MET A 69 -8.71 13.09 5.45
C MET A 69 -7.54 14.05 5.27
N GLU A 70 -7.35 14.96 6.21
CA GLU A 70 -6.22 15.88 6.18
C GLU A 70 -4.99 15.20 6.78
N LEU A 71 -4.01 14.89 5.95
CA LEU A 71 -2.79 14.20 6.36
C LEU A 71 -1.71 15.22 6.73
N PRO A 72 -1.16 15.22 7.98
CA PRO A 72 -0.05 16.07 8.35
C PRO A 72 1.24 15.63 7.64
N ASN A 73 2.15 16.56 7.42
CA ASN A 73 3.42 16.33 6.72
C ASN A 73 4.63 16.19 7.67
N SER A 74 4.40 15.98 8.95
CA SER A 74 5.45 15.74 9.94
C SER A 74 5.04 14.69 10.95
N GLN A 75 6.02 14.19 11.72
CA GLN A 75 5.83 13.16 12.75
C GLN A 75 5.90 13.75 14.16
N SER A 76 5.65 15.05 14.31
CA SER A 76 5.61 15.71 15.61
C SER A 76 4.43 15.21 16.47
N GLN A 77 4.52 15.40 17.79
CA GLN A 77 3.44 15.07 18.71
C GLN A 77 2.11 15.77 18.31
N LYS A 78 2.18 17.01 17.84
CA LYS A 78 1.02 17.76 17.35
C LYS A 78 0.42 17.10 16.10
N SER A 79 1.26 16.64 15.19
CA SER A 79 0.82 15.92 13.98
C SER A 79 0.20 14.58 14.32
N MET A 80 0.72 13.85 15.31
CA MET A 80 0.13 12.58 15.78
C MET A 80 -1.27 12.81 16.35
N GLU A 81 -1.43 13.82 17.22
CA GLU A 81 -2.74 14.14 17.78
C GLU A 81 -3.73 14.60 16.68
N PHE A 82 -3.28 15.45 15.76
CA PHE A 82 -4.12 15.87 14.63
C PHE A 82 -4.57 14.66 13.79
N TRP A 83 -3.64 13.75 13.45
CA TRP A 83 -3.97 12.55 12.66
C TRP A 83 -4.90 11.60 13.41
N LYS A 84 -4.75 11.47 14.72
CA LYS A 84 -5.68 10.73 15.57
C LYS A 84 -7.09 11.30 15.46
N GLN A 85 -7.25 12.63 15.53
CA GLN A 85 -8.57 13.28 15.38
C GLN A 85 -9.16 13.06 13.98
N GLU A 86 -8.33 13.07 12.92
CA GLU A 86 -8.79 12.75 11.57
C GLU A 86 -9.29 11.30 11.43
N ILE A 87 -8.67 10.35 12.12
CA ILE A 87 -9.14 8.96 12.15
C ILE A 87 -10.50 8.88 12.87
N ILE A 88 -10.67 9.57 13.99
CA ILE A 88 -11.94 9.63 14.73
C ILE A 88 -13.01 10.29 13.86
N ARG A 89 -12.72 11.44 13.24
CA ARG A 89 -13.64 12.13 12.31
C ARG A 89 -14.06 11.24 11.15
N THR A 90 -13.13 10.42 10.63
CA THR A 90 -13.44 9.47 9.56
C THR A 90 -14.40 8.39 10.05
N LYS A 91 -14.18 7.86 11.25
CA LYS A 91 -15.10 6.90 11.87
C LYS A 91 -16.51 7.47 12.03
N GLU A 92 -16.62 8.66 12.61
CA GLU A 92 -17.91 9.34 12.83
C GLU A 92 -18.64 9.59 11.49
N TYR A 93 -17.91 10.04 10.47
CA TYR A 93 -18.48 10.21 9.14
C TYR A 93 -19.00 8.89 8.54
N LEU A 94 -18.26 7.80 8.70
CA LEU A 94 -18.70 6.48 8.22
C LEU A 94 -19.93 5.97 8.97
N GLU A 95 -20.00 6.19 10.28
CA GLU A 95 -21.17 5.84 11.09
C GLU A 95 -22.42 6.61 10.64
N GLU A 96 -22.27 7.90 10.38
CA GLU A 96 -23.36 8.74 9.87
C GLU A 96 -23.75 8.35 8.44
N PHE A 97 -22.77 8.20 7.54
CA PHE A 97 -23.01 7.93 6.12
C PHE A 97 -23.70 6.58 5.89
N PHE A 98 -23.23 5.54 6.57
CA PHE A 98 -23.75 4.17 6.43
C PHE A 98 -24.81 3.78 7.47
N GLN A 99 -25.14 4.66 8.41
CA GLN A 99 -26.07 4.39 9.52
C GLN A 99 -25.68 3.13 10.30
N VAL A 100 -24.41 3.00 10.65
CA VAL A 100 -23.82 1.87 11.39
C VAL A 100 -23.14 2.35 12.67
N ILE A 101 -22.85 1.44 13.58
CA ILE A 101 -22.04 1.70 14.78
C ILE A 101 -20.71 0.94 14.67
N ILE A 102 -19.61 1.68 14.76
CA ILE A 102 -18.25 1.15 14.78
C ILE A 102 -17.74 1.17 16.23
N THR A 103 -17.88 0.04 16.93
CA THR A 103 -17.45 -0.07 18.34
C THR A 103 -15.92 -0.28 18.45
N ASP A 104 -15.38 -0.06 19.64
CA ASP A 104 -13.96 -0.33 19.92
C ASP A 104 -13.61 -1.80 19.74
N GLU A 105 -14.52 -2.73 20.04
CA GLU A 105 -14.33 -4.16 19.81
C GLU A 105 -14.19 -4.47 18.32
N LYS A 106 -15.03 -3.86 17.47
CA LYS A 106 -14.90 -3.99 16.00
C LYS A 106 -13.59 -3.39 15.50
N MET A 107 -13.17 -2.26 16.06
CA MET A 107 -11.88 -1.64 15.72
C MET A 107 -10.71 -2.53 16.11
N LYS A 108 -10.70 -3.11 17.33
CA LYS A 108 -9.68 -4.05 17.78
C LYS A 108 -9.63 -5.30 16.89
N ALA A 109 -10.77 -5.87 16.55
CA ALA A 109 -10.84 -7.02 15.65
C ALA A 109 -10.27 -6.70 14.25
N ALA A 110 -10.57 -5.52 13.71
CA ALA A 110 -10.03 -5.06 12.43
C ALA A 110 -8.50 -4.79 12.49
N ILE A 111 -8.00 -4.25 13.61
CA ILE A 111 -6.56 -4.07 13.85
C ILE A 111 -5.86 -5.43 13.89
N HIS A 112 -6.40 -6.37 14.65
CA HIS A 112 -5.86 -7.73 14.75
C HIS A 112 -5.77 -8.41 13.38
N LEU A 113 -6.86 -8.40 12.62
CA LEU A 113 -6.87 -8.95 11.25
C LEU A 113 -5.86 -8.23 10.34
N GLY A 114 -5.84 -6.90 10.38
CA GLY A 114 -4.91 -6.10 9.59
C GLY A 114 -3.44 -6.39 9.93
N ASN A 115 -3.13 -6.62 11.20
CA ASN A 115 -1.79 -7.02 11.63
C ASN A 115 -1.43 -8.44 11.17
N ARG A 116 -2.36 -9.39 11.24
CA ARG A 116 -2.16 -10.76 10.72
C ARG A 116 -1.85 -10.71 9.22
N ILE A 117 -2.64 -9.97 8.43
CA ILE A 117 -2.39 -9.80 6.99
C ILE A 117 -0.99 -9.23 6.72
N ARG A 118 -0.60 -8.17 7.47
CA ARG A 118 0.74 -7.58 7.30
C ARG A 118 1.85 -8.56 7.64
N LYS A 119 1.72 -9.31 8.74
CA LYS A 119 2.72 -10.32 9.16
C LYS A 119 2.88 -11.41 8.10
N SER A 120 1.80 -11.96 7.57
CA SER A 120 1.85 -12.98 6.51
C SER A 120 2.47 -12.44 5.22
N LEU A 121 2.10 -11.23 4.79
CA LEU A 121 2.69 -10.59 3.61
C LEU A 121 4.17 -10.22 3.81
N LEU A 122 4.56 -9.80 5.02
CA LEU A 122 5.96 -9.54 5.33
C LEU A 122 6.77 -10.84 5.29
N ARG A 123 6.27 -11.91 5.91
CA ARG A 123 6.86 -13.26 5.85
C ARG A 123 7.06 -13.73 4.41
N LEU A 124 6.08 -13.50 3.53
CA LEU A 124 6.21 -13.78 2.10
C LEU A 124 7.33 -12.95 1.46
N CYS A 125 7.43 -11.64 1.76
CA CYS A 125 8.54 -10.83 1.25
C CYS A 125 9.90 -11.32 1.77
N GLU A 126 9.97 -11.81 2.99
CA GLU A 126 11.21 -12.27 3.63
C GLU A 126 11.79 -13.55 3.00
N VAL A 127 11.03 -14.33 2.23
CA VAL A 127 11.61 -15.48 1.49
C VAL A 127 12.68 -14.99 0.50
N MET A 128 12.59 -13.74 0.06
CA MET A 128 13.56 -13.14 -0.84
C MET A 128 14.90 -12.76 -0.17
N LYS A 129 15.03 -12.93 1.16
CA LYS A 129 16.31 -12.86 1.88
C LYS A 129 17.17 -14.11 1.64
N LEU A 130 16.58 -15.20 1.19
CA LEU A 130 17.31 -16.43 0.87
C LEU A 130 18.20 -16.23 -0.37
N GLU A 131 19.35 -16.91 -0.39
CA GLU A 131 20.35 -16.84 -1.45
C GLU A 131 20.78 -18.25 -1.88
N PRO A 132 20.60 -18.62 -3.15
CA PRO A 132 19.92 -17.88 -4.22
C PRO A 132 18.45 -17.59 -3.91
N ALA A 133 17.85 -16.60 -4.59
CA ALA A 133 16.44 -16.29 -4.37
C ALA A 133 15.53 -17.47 -4.79
N PRO A 134 14.46 -17.78 -4.02
CA PRO A 134 13.60 -18.92 -4.33
C PRO A 134 12.74 -18.69 -5.58
N VAL A 135 12.29 -17.48 -5.81
CA VAL A 135 11.36 -17.10 -6.90
C VAL A 135 11.68 -15.72 -7.45
N LEU A 136 11.05 -15.32 -8.54
CA LEU A 136 11.17 -13.96 -9.07
C LEU A 136 10.43 -12.95 -8.17
N GLY A 137 11.02 -11.77 -7.97
CA GLY A 137 10.41 -10.70 -7.21
C GLY A 137 9.12 -10.17 -7.84
N GLY A 138 8.99 -10.29 -9.17
CA GLY A 138 7.75 -10.01 -9.88
C GLY A 138 6.58 -10.90 -9.45
N ASP A 139 6.82 -12.14 -9.05
CA ASP A 139 5.77 -13.05 -8.55
C ASP A 139 5.38 -12.69 -7.12
N ILE A 140 6.35 -12.41 -6.26
CA ILE A 140 6.08 -11.84 -4.92
C ILE A 140 5.23 -10.58 -5.02
N GLN A 141 5.58 -9.66 -5.93
CA GLN A 141 4.84 -8.41 -6.13
C GLN A 141 3.38 -8.66 -6.59
N LYS A 142 3.14 -9.66 -7.44
CA LYS A 142 1.78 -10.03 -7.86
C LYS A 142 0.94 -10.50 -6.67
N ILE A 143 1.49 -11.32 -5.78
CA ILE A 143 0.80 -11.83 -4.60
C ILE A 143 0.52 -10.68 -3.62
N VAL A 144 1.53 -9.86 -3.29
CA VAL A 144 1.37 -8.70 -2.39
C VAL A 144 0.35 -7.69 -2.94
N SER A 145 0.34 -7.45 -4.24
CA SER A 145 -0.63 -6.55 -4.86
C SER A 145 -2.02 -7.18 -4.93
N GLY A 146 -2.12 -8.45 -5.32
CA GLY A 146 -3.38 -9.17 -5.46
C GLY A 146 -4.12 -9.33 -4.13
N SER A 147 -3.39 -9.54 -3.03
CA SER A 147 -3.98 -9.67 -1.68
C SER A 147 -4.77 -8.43 -1.24
N LYS A 148 -4.42 -7.24 -1.75
CA LYS A 148 -5.12 -5.98 -1.45
C LYS A 148 -6.49 -5.84 -2.14
N TYR A 149 -6.79 -6.71 -3.10
CA TYR A 149 -8.03 -6.71 -3.88
C TYR A 149 -8.94 -7.90 -3.59
N ARG A 150 -8.61 -8.70 -2.58
CA ARG A 150 -9.49 -9.78 -2.12
C ARG A 150 -10.67 -9.19 -1.36
N PHE A 151 -11.87 -9.73 -1.57
CA PHE A 151 -13.05 -9.38 -0.78
C PHE A 151 -13.10 -10.18 0.53
N ASP A 152 -12.52 -11.37 0.53
CA ASP A 152 -12.38 -12.23 1.70
C ASP A 152 -11.04 -11.94 2.39
N PHE A 153 -11.03 -10.88 3.21
CA PHE A 153 -9.83 -10.48 3.95
C PHE A 153 -9.49 -11.44 5.08
N GLU A 154 -10.48 -12.11 5.66
CA GLU A 154 -10.30 -12.96 6.83
C GLU A 154 -9.42 -14.18 6.52
N THR A 155 -9.53 -14.73 5.31
CA THR A 155 -8.73 -15.87 4.86
C THR A 155 -7.40 -15.47 4.20
N THR A 156 -7.13 -14.17 4.04
CA THR A 156 -5.92 -13.70 3.37
C THR A 156 -4.63 -14.17 4.06
N PRO A 157 -4.50 -14.10 5.41
CA PRO A 157 -3.29 -14.58 6.09
C PRO A 157 -3.00 -16.04 5.78
N GLU A 158 -4.00 -16.92 5.92
CA GLU A 158 -3.86 -18.35 5.70
C GLU A 158 -3.45 -18.70 4.28
N VAL A 159 -4.05 -18.05 3.28
CA VAL A 159 -3.70 -18.24 1.87
C VAL A 159 -2.27 -17.78 1.58
N VAL A 160 -1.86 -16.64 2.11
CA VAL A 160 -0.50 -16.12 1.92
C VAL A 160 0.52 -16.99 2.62
N ASP A 161 0.22 -17.46 3.84
CA ASP A 161 1.11 -18.35 4.59
C ASP A 161 1.27 -19.70 3.90
N GLN A 162 0.20 -20.30 3.35
CA GLN A 162 0.27 -21.52 2.55
C GLN A 162 1.19 -21.37 1.33
N ILE A 163 1.06 -20.25 0.59
CA ILE A 163 1.95 -19.96 -0.54
C ILE A 163 3.41 -19.82 -0.07
N THR A 164 3.62 -19.15 1.05
CA THR A 164 4.95 -18.95 1.63
C THR A 164 5.57 -20.30 2.04
N ASP A 165 4.79 -21.16 2.70
CA ASP A 165 5.24 -22.49 3.10
C ASP A 165 5.61 -23.36 1.88
N GLN A 166 4.80 -23.32 0.82
CA GLN A 166 5.11 -24.02 -0.43
C GLN A 166 6.42 -23.52 -1.07
N ILE A 167 6.63 -22.20 -1.15
CA ILE A 167 7.87 -21.63 -1.68
C ILE A 167 9.08 -22.11 -0.86
N LEU A 168 8.97 -22.13 0.48
CA LEU A 168 10.04 -22.57 1.36
C LEU A 168 10.30 -24.08 1.23
N GLU A 169 9.24 -24.90 1.13
CA GLU A 169 9.37 -26.33 0.92
C GLU A 169 10.09 -26.64 -0.41
N GLU A 170 9.65 -26.03 -1.50
CA GLU A 170 10.28 -26.17 -2.82
C GLU A 170 11.74 -25.71 -2.79
N TYR A 171 12.04 -24.60 -2.10
CA TYR A 171 13.40 -24.11 -1.93
C TYR A 171 14.31 -25.14 -1.24
N TYR A 172 13.85 -25.71 -0.11
CA TYR A 172 14.63 -26.73 0.61
C TYR A 172 14.74 -28.09 -0.12
N GLN A 173 13.88 -28.30 -1.12
CA GLN A 173 13.99 -29.44 -2.06
C GLN A 173 14.93 -29.15 -3.24
N GLY A 174 15.52 -27.94 -3.30
CA GLY A 174 16.46 -27.52 -4.32
C GLY A 174 15.87 -26.73 -5.48
N THR A 175 14.61 -26.30 -5.40
CA THR A 175 13.99 -25.42 -6.39
C THR A 175 14.31 -23.96 -6.05
N MET A 176 15.21 -23.36 -6.79
CA MET A 176 15.63 -21.96 -6.61
C MET A 176 16.13 -21.38 -7.93
N LEU A 177 16.27 -20.06 -7.98
CA LEU A 177 16.87 -19.40 -9.13
C LEU A 177 18.38 -19.64 -9.16
N GLU A 178 18.97 -19.55 -10.35
CA GLU A 178 20.42 -19.39 -10.45
C GLU A 178 20.85 -18.08 -9.75
N PRO A 179 22.06 -18.02 -9.18
CA PRO A 179 22.58 -16.79 -8.58
C PRO A 179 22.50 -15.59 -9.53
N ARG A 180 21.91 -14.49 -9.08
CA ARG A 180 21.66 -13.27 -9.86
C ARG A 180 21.99 -12.03 -9.05
N PRO A 181 22.39 -10.90 -9.71
CA PRO A 181 22.45 -9.61 -9.05
C PRO A 181 21.11 -9.27 -8.37
N ARG A 182 21.17 -8.94 -7.07
CA ARG A 182 20.03 -8.67 -6.21
C ARG A 182 19.70 -7.18 -6.26
N ILE A 183 18.46 -6.84 -6.54
CA ILE A 183 18.03 -5.47 -6.82
C ILE A 183 16.96 -5.04 -5.84
N LEU A 184 17.21 -3.94 -5.13
CA LEU A 184 16.21 -3.20 -4.37
C LEU A 184 15.57 -2.14 -5.28
N ILE A 185 14.24 -2.10 -5.37
CA ILE A 185 13.51 -1.01 -6.02
C ILE A 185 12.94 -0.09 -4.94
N THR A 186 13.27 1.20 -5.02
CA THR A 186 12.75 2.25 -4.14
C THR A 186 12.04 3.33 -4.94
N GLY A 187 11.15 4.09 -4.32
CA GLY A 187 10.49 5.26 -4.93
C GLY A 187 8.97 5.19 -4.96
N CYS A 188 8.37 5.49 -6.11
CA CYS A 188 6.92 5.51 -6.28
C CYS A 188 6.31 4.10 -6.34
N PRO A 189 4.97 3.97 -6.12
CA PRO A 189 4.29 2.69 -6.28
C PRO A 189 4.48 2.10 -7.69
N ILE A 190 4.57 0.78 -7.77
CA ILE A 190 4.65 0.01 -9.01
C ILE A 190 3.40 -0.86 -9.14
N GLY A 191 2.78 -0.85 -10.32
CA GLY A 191 1.61 -1.66 -10.66
C GLY A 191 1.22 -1.46 -12.12
N GLY A 192 0.36 -2.31 -12.67
CA GLY A 192 -0.09 -2.21 -14.06
C GLY A 192 1.06 -2.06 -15.06
N ASP A 193 1.01 -1.02 -15.89
CA ASP A 193 2.03 -0.75 -16.93
C ASP A 193 3.45 -0.53 -16.37
N SER A 194 3.59 -0.07 -15.13
CA SER A 194 4.92 0.15 -14.51
C SER A 194 5.59 -1.14 -14.03
N LEU A 195 4.89 -2.29 -14.03
CA LEU A 195 5.50 -3.61 -13.78
C LEU A 195 6.58 -3.96 -14.81
N LYS A 196 6.60 -3.28 -15.95
CA LYS A 196 7.69 -3.41 -16.94
C LYS A 196 9.08 -3.17 -16.37
N VAL A 197 9.20 -2.37 -15.30
CA VAL A 197 10.50 -2.11 -14.65
C VAL A 197 11.02 -3.38 -13.99
N ILE A 198 10.17 -4.11 -13.24
CA ILE A 198 10.54 -5.38 -12.63
C ILE A 198 10.89 -6.40 -13.73
N ARG A 199 10.04 -6.52 -14.76
CA ARG A 199 10.28 -7.44 -15.88
C ARG A 199 11.60 -7.14 -16.58
N ALA A 200 11.90 -5.88 -16.88
CA ALA A 200 13.15 -5.50 -17.52
C ALA A 200 14.39 -5.91 -16.71
N ILE A 201 14.35 -5.80 -15.38
CA ILE A 201 15.43 -6.25 -14.50
C ILE A 201 15.57 -7.79 -14.58
N GLU A 202 14.46 -8.51 -14.44
CA GLU A 202 14.48 -9.97 -14.32
C GLU A 202 14.74 -10.67 -15.65
N ASP A 203 14.25 -10.12 -16.76
CA ASP A 203 14.52 -10.61 -18.13
C ASP A 203 16.00 -10.41 -18.54
N HIS A 204 16.72 -9.47 -17.90
CA HIS A 204 18.13 -9.22 -18.14
C HIS A 204 19.04 -9.80 -17.05
N GLY A 205 18.57 -10.78 -16.30
CA GLY A 205 19.38 -11.58 -15.40
C GLY A 205 19.55 -11.05 -13.99
N GLY A 206 18.85 -9.97 -13.60
CA GLY A 206 18.73 -9.55 -12.20
C GLY A 206 17.61 -10.30 -11.47
N VAL A 207 17.48 -10.10 -10.16
CA VAL A 207 16.34 -10.51 -9.36
C VAL A 207 15.93 -9.36 -8.43
N VAL A 208 14.65 -8.99 -8.44
CA VAL A 208 14.13 -7.98 -7.52
C VAL A 208 13.83 -8.63 -6.18
N VAL A 209 14.63 -8.32 -5.16
CA VAL A 209 14.52 -8.95 -3.84
C VAL A 209 13.65 -8.15 -2.86
N ALA A 210 13.54 -6.84 -3.05
CA ALA A 210 12.70 -6.01 -2.20
C ALA A 210 12.17 -4.78 -2.95
N LEU A 211 11.00 -4.30 -2.52
CA LEU A 211 10.41 -3.04 -2.95
C LEU A 211 10.17 -2.12 -1.74
N GLU A 212 10.96 -1.05 -1.62
CA GLU A 212 10.71 0.03 -0.67
C GLU A 212 9.78 1.06 -1.33
N ASN A 213 8.52 0.77 -1.44
CA ASN A 213 7.49 1.68 -1.95
C ASN A 213 6.10 1.32 -1.39
N CYS A 214 5.07 2.06 -1.79
CA CYS A 214 3.70 1.81 -1.33
C CYS A 214 3.10 0.48 -1.82
N SER A 215 3.78 -0.23 -2.72
CA SER A 215 3.37 -1.55 -3.21
C SER A 215 4.11 -2.70 -2.52
N GLY A 216 5.10 -2.43 -1.67
CA GLY A 216 5.97 -3.42 -1.06
C GLY A 216 6.14 -3.26 0.45
N VAL A 217 7.34 -3.56 0.95
CA VAL A 217 7.71 -3.68 2.37
C VAL A 217 7.35 -2.46 3.20
N LYS A 218 7.47 -1.24 2.66
CA LYS A 218 7.15 0.00 3.37
C LYS A 218 5.77 0.00 4.04
N THR A 219 4.78 -0.64 3.42
CA THR A 219 3.41 -0.68 3.96
C THR A 219 3.19 -1.83 4.95
N LEU A 220 4.12 -2.77 5.01
CA LEU A 220 4.05 -3.99 5.82
C LEU A 220 4.93 -3.92 7.07
N ASP A 221 5.95 -3.08 7.07
CA ASP A 221 7.05 -3.00 8.03
C ASP A 221 6.61 -2.79 9.49
N ARG A 222 5.49 -2.14 9.73
CA ARG A 222 5.03 -1.77 11.08
C ARG A 222 3.65 -2.30 11.38
N MET A 223 3.48 -2.86 12.58
CA MET A 223 2.19 -3.29 13.11
C MET A 223 1.54 -2.15 13.91
N ILE A 224 0.24 -2.22 14.10
CA ILE A 224 -0.47 -1.41 15.08
C ILE A 224 -0.30 -2.12 16.42
N ASP A 225 0.04 -1.39 17.48
CA ASP A 225 0.11 -1.93 18.83
C ASP A 225 -1.31 -2.32 19.30
N GLU A 226 -1.53 -3.61 19.50
CA GLU A 226 -2.83 -4.18 19.88
C GLU A 226 -3.10 -4.04 21.38
N GLU A 227 -2.04 -3.84 22.20
CA GLU A 227 -2.12 -3.69 23.65
C GLU A 227 -2.27 -2.22 24.09
N ASP A 228 -2.13 -1.28 23.15
CA ASP A 228 -2.27 0.14 23.47
C ASP A 228 -3.71 0.48 23.88
N PRO A 229 -3.94 1.04 25.08
CA PRO A 229 -5.27 1.46 25.50
C PRO A 229 -5.87 2.58 24.63
N ASP A 230 -5.03 3.37 23.95
CA ASP A 230 -5.43 4.41 23.01
C ASP A 230 -5.43 3.85 21.57
N ILE A 231 -6.49 3.15 21.21
CA ILE A 231 -6.66 2.48 19.90
C ILE A 231 -6.40 3.45 18.74
N TYR A 232 -6.98 4.65 18.78
CA TYR A 232 -6.86 5.64 17.70
C TYR A 232 -5.46 6.23 17.65
N GLY A 233 -4.83 6.42 18.81
CA GLY A 233 -3.42 6.82 18.90
C GLY A 233 -2.47 5.75 18.35
N ALA A 234 -2.73 4.47 18.62
CA ALA A 234 -1.96 3.36 18.06
C ALA A 234 -2.04 3.32 16.53
N ILE A 235 -3.24 3.49 15.98
CA ILE A 235 -3.46 3.60 14.53
C ILE A 235 -2.68 4.80 13.98
N ALA A 236 -2.82 5.96 14.60
CA ALA A 236 -2.17 7.19 14.18
C ALA A 236 -0.63 7.04 14.17
N ARG A 237 -0.05 6.51 15.24
CA ARG A 237 1.41 6.26 15.33
C ARG A 237 1.90 5.34 14.22
N ARG A 238 1.21 4.23 14.00
CA ARG A 238 1.60 3.28 12.96
C ARG A 238 1.57 3.92 11.57
N TYR A 239 0.51 4.61 11.20
CA TYR A 239 0.35 5.16 9.85
C TYR A 239 1.24 6.38 9.62
N LEU A 240 1.36 7.28 10.58
CA LEU A 240 2.16 8.50 10.44
C LEU A 240 3.66 8.21 10.47
N SER A 241 4.09 7.10 11.10
CA SER A 241 5.49 6.67 11.08
C SER A 241 5.90 5.93 9.79
N THR A 242 5.01 5.75 8.83
CA THR A 242 5.37 5.23 7.50
C THR A 242 6.28 6.24 6.79
N GLY A 243 7.41 5.77 6.23
CA GLY A 243 8.38 6.61 5.49
C GLY A 243 7.82 7.14 4.16
N CYS A 244 6.76 7.94 4.22
CA CYS A 244 6.14 8.53 3.04
C CYS A 244 6.93 9.75 2.55
N SER A 245 6.99 9.96 1.24
CA SER A 245 7.70 11.10 0.62
C SER A 245 7.13 12.48 1.00
N ILE A 246 5.93 12.55 1.58
CA ILE A 246 5.36 13.81 2.07
C ILE A 246 5.88 14.22 3.44
N MET A 247 6.50 13.31 4.19
CA MET A 247 7.01 13.58 5.54
C MET A 247 8.28 14.40 5.50
N THR A 248 8.40 15.38 6.39
CA THR A 248 9.57 16.23 6.55
C THR A 248 9.81 16.52 8.03
N PRO A 249 10.94 16.08 8.61
CA PRO A 249 11.95 15.16 8.02
C PRO A 249 11.40 13.76 7.77
N ASN A 250 12.15 12.93 7.01
CA ASN A 250 11.73 11.59 6.61
C ASN A 250 12.78 10.53 7.01
N ASP A 251 13.24 10.59 8.24
CA ASP A 251 14.29 9.72 8.78
C ASP A 251 13.87 8.25 8.77
N ASN A 252 12.61 7.96 9.08
CA ASN A 252 12.03 6.61 9.06
C ASN A 252 12.21 5.90 7.70
N ARG A 253 12.23 6.67 6.59
CA ARG A 253 12.44 6.09 5.27
C ARG A 253 13.90 5.71 5.06
N ILE A 254 14.81 6.55 5.51
CA ILE A 254 16.26 6.29 5.41
C ILE A 254 16.62 5.06 6.24
N GLU A 255 16.11 4.98 7.47
CA GLU A 255 16.29 3.82 8.35
C GLU A 255 15.73 2.54 7.73
N LEU A 256 14.53 2.59 7.14
CA LEU A 256 13.92 1.43 6.48
C LEU A 256 14.76 0.96 5.28
N ILE A 257 15.22 1.88 4.43
CA ILE A 257 16.07 1.54 3.28
C ILE A 257 17.37 0.90 3.73
N GLY A 258 18.05 1.48 4.76
CA GLY A 258 19.28 0.92 5.32
C GLY A 258 19.06 -0.51 5.82
N ARG A 259 18.01 -0.74 6.62
CA ARG A 259 17.66 -2.08 7.11
C ARG A 259 17.35 -3.07 5.99
N ILE A 260 16.61 -2.67 4.94
CA ILE A 260 16.35 -3.55 3.80
C ILE A 260 17.66 -3.92 3.09
N ILE A 261 18.58 -2.97 2.91
CA ILE A 261 19.88 -3.24 2.30
C ILE A 261 20.65 -4.27 3.14
N ASP A 262 20.70 -4.09 4.45
CA ASP A 262 21.42 -4.99 5.36
C ASP A 262 20.79 -6.40 5.44
N GLU A 263 19.48 -6.52 5.33
CA GLU A 263 18.75 -7.78 5.49
C GLU A 263 18.63 -8.58 4.18
N TYR A 264 18.59 -7.90 3.04
CA TYR A 264 18.37 -8.55 1.73
C TYR A 264 19.66 -8.68 0.91
N HIS A 265 20.80 -8.20 1.41
CA HIS A 265 22.19 -8.30 0.85
C HIS A 265 22.39 -7.76 -0.56
#